data_54c8733e45bbf28a17a98d05c0b8a735
#
_entry.id   54c8733e45bbf28a17a98d05c0b8a735
#
_cell.length_a   1.000
_cell.length_b   1.000
_cell.length_c   1.000
_cell.angle_alpha   90.00
_cell.angle_beta   90.00
_cell.angle_gamma   90.00
#
_symmetry.space_group_name_H-M   'P 1'
#
loop_
_entity.id
_entity.type
_entity.pdbx_description
1 polymer ?
#
loop_
_entity_poly.entity_id
_entity_poly.type
_entity_poly.pdbx_seq_one_letter_code
_entity_poly.pdbx_strand_id
1 'polypeptide(L)'
;YEILTHASKLLQCPECGEAVEQPWGEVVTHCAACGKLLDVTADGVEMVSYAAAKPNLLSEAAMEGREPQYIPFWKFSADVEVSDYLSEGETETGLPNIEGKRSYYICAGDIPRYLSEPWEVDLTIRNPEFEELEEVPERMPVFINKKTAKELSEFLYLRYETQKPGILQVLRYTFDVTSAEIVYIPYYKEEAGYIPGV
;
A
#
# COMPACT_ATOMS: atom_id res chain seq x y z
N TYR A 1 6.96 -10.40 -44.75
CA TYR A 1 6.16 -9.98 -43.59
C TYR A 1 6.17 -11.16 -42.62
N GLU A 2 7.15 -11.19 -41.71
CA GLU A 2 7.14 -12.11 -40.57
C GLU A 2 6.19 -11.51 -39.53
N ILE A 3 5.07 -12.15 -39.32
CA ILE A 3 4.21 -11.92 -38.17
C ILE A 3 4.99 -12.45 -36.96
N LEU A 4 5.57 -11.54 -36.20
CA LEU A 4 6.13 -11.87 -34.89
C LEU A 4 4.96 -12.34 -34.01
N THR A 5 4.71 -13.63 -34.00
CA THR A 5 3.93 -14.29 -32.96
C THR A 5 4.71 -14.16 -31.66
N HIS A 6 4.49 -13.08 -30.92
CA HIS A 6 4.81 -13.06 -29.52
C HIS A 6 3.92 -14.13 -28.90
N ALA A 7 4.49 -15.31 -28.67
CA ALA A 7 3.89 -16.27 -27.78
C ALA A 7 3.77 -15.58 -26.42
N SER A 8 2.57 -15.13 -26.09
CA SER A 8 2.26 -14.65 -24.75
C SER A 8 2.59 -15.81 -23.81
N LYS A 9 3.65 -15.67 -23.04
CA LYS A 9 4.03 -16.63 -22.01
C LYS A 9 2.82 -16.70 -21.10
N LEU A 10 2.06 -17.78 -21.13
CA LEU A 10 0.94 -18.01 -20.26
C LEU A 10 1.46 -17.89 -18.83
N LEU A 11 1.05 -16.82 -18.13
CA LEU A 11 1.39 -16.63 -16.75
C LEU A 11 0.62 -17.69 -15.95
N GLN A 12 1.32 -18.40 -15.09
CA GLN A 12 0.76 -19.47 -14.28
C GLN A 12 0.85 -19.14 -12.80
N CYS A 13 -0.18 -19.49 -12.07
CA CYS A 13 -0.19 -19.38 -10.62
C CYS A 13 0.91 -20.29 -10.02
N PRO A 14 1.82 -19.75 -9.20
CA PRO A 14 2.88 -20.56 -8.57
C PRO A 14 2.36 -21.65 -7.64
N GLU A 15 1.14 -21.49 -7.11
CA GLU A 15 0.53 -22.43 -6.16
C GLU A 15 -0.16 -23.61 -6.85
N CYS A 16 -1.01 -23.34 -7.85
CA CYS A 16 -1.84 -24.37 -8.45
C CYS A 16 -1.54 -24.66 -9.92
N GLY A 17 -0.66 -23.89 -10.56
CA GLY A 17 -0.29 -24.05 -11.97
C GLY A 17 -1.32 -23.56 -12.98
N GLU A 18 -2.51 -23.08 -12.54
CA GLU A 18 -3.54 -22.59 -13.44
C GLU A 18 -3.13 -21.29 -14.12
N ALA A 19 -3.64 -21.05 -15.32
CA ALA A 19 -3.40 -19.82 -16.05
C ALA A 19 -3.95 -18.61 -15.30
N VAL A 20 -3.15 -17.55 -15.20
CA VAL A 20 -3.55 -16.32 -14.51
C VAL A 20 -4.24 -15.41 -15.52
N GLU A 21 -5.51 -15.10 -15.26
CA GLU A 21 -6.24 -14.07 -15.97
C GLU A 21 -6.03 -12.73 -15.26
N GLN A 22 -5.56 -11.75 -16.02
CA GLN A 22 -5.33 -10.40 -15.51
C GLN A 22 -6.42 -9.47 -16.07
N PRO A 23 -7.34 -9.00 -15.22
CA PRO A 23 -8.31 -7.97 -15.62
C PRO A 23 -7.62 -6.70 -16.07
N TRP A 24 -8.27 -5.95 -16.92
CA TRP A 24 -7.69 -4.76 -17.55
C TRP A 24 -7.22 -3.73 -16.52
N GLY A 25 -5.92 -3.42 -16.51
CA GLY A 25 -5.30 -2.44 -15.62
C GLY A 25 -4.97 -2.95 -14.21
N GLU A 26 -5.47 -4.11 -13.81
CA GLU A 26 -5.14 -4.70 -12.51
C GLU A 26 -3.78 -5.39 -12.58
N VAL A 27 -2.88 -5.05 -11.68
CA VAL A 27 -1.50 -5.60 -11.64
C VAL A 27 -1.32 -6.65 -10.55
N VAL A 28 -2.18 -6.65 -9.53
CA VAL A 28 -2.24 -7.70 -8.51
C VAL A 28 -3.65 -8.29 -8.54
N THR A 29 -3.75 -9.54 -8.91
CA THR A 29 -5.04 -10.21 -9.18
C THR A 29 -5.18 -11.52 -8.41
N HIS A 30 -6.40 -12.03 -8.29
CA HIS A 30 -6.65 -13.32 -7.67
C HIS A 30 -6.55 -14.45 -8.69
N CYS A 31 -5.91 -15.54 -8.29
CA CYS A 31 -6.05 -16.78 -9.02
C CYS A 31 -7.50 -17.29 -8.92
N ALA A 32 -8.18 -17.44 -10.06
CA ALA A 32 -9.56 -17.91 -10.08
C ALA A 32 -9.73 -19.34 -9.54
N ALA A 33 -8.67 -20.17 -9.62
CA ALA A 33 -8.71 -21.54 -9.20
C ALA A 33 -8.45 -21.75 -7.69
N CYS A 34 -7.46 -21.04 -7.12
CA CYS A 34 -7.05 -21.25 -5.72
C CYS A 34 -7.25 -20.03 -4.81
N GLY A 35 -7.68 -18.88 -5.35
CA GLY A 35 -7.96 -17.66 -4.58
C GLY A 35 -6.72 -16.91 -4.07
N LYS A 36 -5.50 -17.38 -4.36
CA LYS A 36 -4.27 -16.69 -3.97
C LYS A 36 -4.15 -15.34 -4.69
N LEU A 37 -3.67 -14.33 -3.97
CA LEU A 37 -3.38 -13.03 -4.56
C LEU A 37 -2.00 -13.07 -5.21
N LEU A 38 -1.92 -12.55 -6.43
CA LEU A 38 -0.75 -12.67 -7.31
C LEU A 38 -0.32 -11.30 -7.83
N ASP A 39 0.93 -10.92 -7.61
CA ASP A 39 1.57 -9.77 -8.25
C ASP A 39 2.13 -10.21 -9.59
N VAL A 40 1.60 -9.64 -10.67
CA VAL A 40 1.92 -10.00 -12.05
C VAL A 40 2.85 -8.93 -12.62
N THR A 41 4.08 -9.31 -12.87
CA THR A 41 5.11 -8.42 -13.42
C THR A 41 5.70 -8.97 -14.73
N ALA A 42 6.52 -8.16 -15.39
CA ALA A 42 7.25 -8.59 -16.58
C ALA A 42 8.24 -9.75 -16.26
N ASP A 43 8.70 -9.83 -15.01
CA ASP A 43 9.67 -10.83 -14.55
C ASP A 43 8.99 -12.15 -14.13
N GLY A 44 7.68 -12.14 -13.91
CA GLY A 44 6.90 -13.32 -13.54
C GLY A 44 5.70 -13.02 -12.64
N VAL A 45 5.27 -14.06 -11.94
CA VAL A 45 4.14 -14.03 -11.02
C VAL A 45 4.62 -14.38 -9.61
N GLU A 46 4.34 -13.52 -8.64
CA GLU A 46 4.64 -13.75 -7.23
C GLU A 46 3.36 -13.83 -6.40
N MET A 47 3.33 -14.70 -5.41
CA MET A 47 2.25 -14.70 -4.41
C MET A 47 2.39 -13.55 -3.45
N VAL A 48 1.27 -12.91 -3.11
CA VAL A 48 1.18 -11.79 -2.18
C VAL A 48 0.28 -12.16 -1.02
N SER A 49 0.76 -11.96 0.21
CA SER A 49 -0.08 -12.06 1.39
C SER A 49 -1.04 -10.88 1.45
N TYR A 50 -2.26 -11.12 1.94
CA TYR A 50 -3.23 -10.06 2.10
C TYR A 50 -4.13 -10.30 3.31
N ALA A 51 -4.66 -9.20 3.86
CA ALA A 51 -5.63 -9.18 4.93
C ALA A 51 -6.66 -8.06 4.67
N ALA A 52 -7.81 -8.12 5.34
CA ALA A 52 -8.77 -7.01 5.36
C ALA A 52 -8.95 -6.54 6.80
N ALA A 53 -8.81 -5.23 7.02
CA ALA A 53 -9.03 -4.63 8.30
C ALA A 53 -10.53 -4.56 8.62
N LYS A 54 -10.90 -4.91 9.85
CA LYS A 54 -12.26 -4.74 10.36
C LYS A 54 -12.53 -3.27 10.66
N PRO A 55 -13.69 -2.72 10.27
CA PRO A 55 -14.07 -1.39 10.69
C PRO A 55 -14.10 -1.27 12.22
N ASN A 56 -13.67 -0.13 12.75
CA ASN A 56 -13.78 0.09 14.17
C ASN A 56 -15.23 0.43 14.58
N LEU A 57 -15.59 0.15 15.83
CA LEU A 57 -16.96 0.33 16.35
C LEU A 57 -17.47 1.77 16.26
N LEU A 58 -16.58 2.77 16.32
CA LEU A 58 -16.96 4.18 16.24
C LEU A 58 -17.36 4.56 14.82
N SER A 59 -16.60 4.09 13.82
CA SER A 59 -16.91 4.35 12.42
C SER A 59 -18.16 3.57 11.98
N GLU A 60 -18.35 2.33 12.42
CA GLU A 60 -19.58 1.57 12.17
C GLU A 60 -20.80 2.29 12.74
N ALA A 61 -20.74 2.78 13.98
CA ALA A 61 -21.83 3.53 14.61
C ALA A 61 -22.12 4.87 13.93
N ALA A 62 -21.08 5.59 13.48
CA ALA A 62 -21.22 6.86 12.78
C ALA A 62 -21.78 6.70 11.36
N MET A 63 -21.52 5.56 10.74
CA MET A 63 -21.88 5.25 9.35
C MET A 63 -23.00 4.21 9.23
N GLU A 64 -23.90 4.19 10.20
CA GLU A 64 -25.01 3.25 10.29
C GLU A 64 -25.76 3.12 8.95
N GLY A 65 -25.86 1.88 8.47
CA GLY A 65 -26.51 1.55 7.18
C GLY A 65 -25.70 1.84 5.93
N ARG A 66 -24.43 2.21 6.05
CA ARG A 66 -23.49 2.35 4.94
C ARG A 66 -22.49 1.21 4.94
N GLU A 67 -22.19 0.68 3.75
CA GLU A 67 -21.15 -0.30 3.59
C GLU A 67 -19.83 0.36 3.22
N PRO A 68 -18.71 0.00 3.84
CA PRO A 68 -17.40 0.52 3.49
C PRO A 68 -16.92 -0.06 2.17
N GLN A 69 -16.13 0.72 1.44
CA GLN A 69 -15.30 0.24 0.33
C GLN A 69 -13.95 -0.20 0.88
N TYR A 70 -13.48 -1.37 0.47
CA TYR A 70 -12.20 -1.91 0.89
C TYR A 70 -11.12 -1.50 -0.11
N ILE A 71 -10.34 -0.48 0.27
CA ILE A 71 -9.29 0.11 -0.54
C ILE A 71 -7.97 -0.62 -0.26
N PRO A 72 -7.27 -1.12 -1.29
CA PRO A 72 -6.00 -1.82 -1.12
C PRO A 72 -4.86 -0.85 -0.80
N PHE A 73 -4.07 -1.21 0.21
CA PHE A 73 -2.80 -0.57 0.53
C PHE A 73 -1.69 -1.61 0.55
N TRP A 74 -0.59 -1.33 -0.12
CA TRP A 74 0.65 -2.02 0.17
C TRP A 74 1.13 -1.58 1.55
N LYS A 75 1.36 -2.55 2.41
CA LYS A 75 1.97 -2.37 3.73
C LYS A 75 3.35 -2.98 3.71
N PHE A 76 4.37 -2.14 3.83
CA PHE A 76 5.76 -2.56 3.92
C PHE A 76 6.23 -2.44 5.35
N SER A 77 6.63 -3.54 5.98
CA SER A 77 7.42 -3.46 7.20
C SER A 77 8.84 -3.11 6.82
N ALA A 78 9.34 -2.00 7.31
CA ALA A 78 10.69 -1.54 7.02
C ALA A 78 11.41 -1.09 8.28
N ASP A 79 12.73 -1.16 8.25
CA ASP A 79 13.62 -0.58 9.25
C ASP A 79 14.40 0.56 8.60
N VAL A 80 14.23 1.76 9.14
CA VAL A 80 14.89 2.96 8.62
C VAL A 80 15.91 3.44 9.62
N GLU A 81 17.17 3.36 9.25
CA GLU A 81 18.28 3.83 10.06
C GLU A 81 18.92 5.06 9.43
N VAL A 82 19.01 6.15 10.18
CA VAL A 82 19.67 7.38 9.77
C VAL A 82 21.09 7.39 10.30
N SER A 83 22.06 7.46 9.40
CA SER A 83 23.48 7.49 9.74
C SER A 83 24.07 8.92 9.76
N ASP A 84 23.46 9.86 9.06
CA ASP A 84 23.91 11.25 9.01
C ASP A 84 22.72 12.16 8.72
N TYR A 85 22.54 13.17 9.56
CA TYR A 85 21.46 14.15 9.43
C TYR A 85 21.99 15.55 9.73
N LEU A 86 21.88 16.43 8.76
CA LEU A 86 22.22 17.84 8.92
C LEU A 86 21.08 18.71 8.40
N SER A 87 20.52 19.53 9.28
CA SER A 87 19.51 20.53 8.94
C SER A 87 19.92 21.88 9.49
N GLU A 88 19.65 22.95 8.76
CA GLU A 88 19.89 24.32 9.17
C GLU A 88 18.55 25.02 9.50
N GLY A 89 18.48 25.68 10.65
CA GLY A 89 17.26 26.33 11.15
C GLY A 89 16.60 25.60 12.31
N GLU A 90 15.34 25.98 12.63
CA GLU A 90 14.57 25.33 13.68
C GLU A 90 14.19 23.90 13.29
N THR A 91 14.58 22.94 14.11
CA THR A 91 14.32 21.50 13.88
C THR A 91 13.23 20.93 14.78
N GLU A 92 12.79 21.66 15.81
CA GLU A 92 11.67 21.22 16.65
C GLU A 92 10.34 21.42 15.94
N THR A 93 9.81 20.33 15.44
CA THR A 93 8.66 20.37 14.54
C THR A 93 7.34 19.95 15.17
N GLY A 94 7.40 19.26 16.30
CA GLY A 94 6.23 18.51 16.81
C GLY A 94 5.75 17.38 15.88
N LEU A 95 6.38 17.20 14.71
CA LEU A 95 6.06 16.10 13.80
C LEU A 95 6.63 14.78 14.37
N PRO A 96 5.85 13.71 14.36
CA PRO A 96 6.31 12.41 14.82
C PRO A 96 7.53 11.93 14.01
N ASN A 97 8.45 11.24 14.69
CA ASN A 97 9.52 10.53 14.00
C ASN A 97 8.97 9.26 13.35
N ILE A 98 9.30 9.04 12.08
CA ILE A 98 8.92 7.85 11.31
C ILE A 98 10.11 6.95 10.98
N GLU A 99 11.24 7.10 11.66
CA GLU A 99 12.39 6.22 11.57
C GLU A 99 12.20 4.93 12.38
N GLY A 100 13.17 4.01 12.24
CA GLY A 100 13.18 2.72 12.91
C GLY A 100 12.21 1.73 12.28
N LYS A 101 11.86 0.70 13.05
CA LYS A 101 10.97 -0.38 12.59
C LYS A 101 9.52 0.07 12.60
N ARG A 102 8.91 0.15 11.42
CA ARG A 102 7.48 0.47 11.25
C ARG A 102 6.92 0.02 9.93
N SER A 103 5.62 0.17 9.78
CA SER A 103 4.92 -0.08 8.53
C SER A 103 4.72 1.21 7.74
N TYR A 104 5.00 1.16 6.44
CA TYR A 104 4.75 2.21 5.47
C TYR A 104 3.58 1.77 4.59
N TYR A 105 2.62 2.67 4.36
CA TYR A 105 1.38 2.38 3.65
C TYR A 105 1.33 3.15 2.34
N ILE A 106 1.09 2.46 1.23
CA ILE A 106 0.93 3.04 -0.10
C ILE A 106 -0.39 2.59 -0.69
N CYS A 107 -1.28 3.53 -0.96
CA CYS A 107 -2.57 3.25 -1.58
C CYS A 107 -2.36 2.68 -2.99
N ALA A 108 -2.94 1.52 -3.27
CA ALA A 108 -2.81 0.82 -4.53
C ALA A 108 -4.13 0.73 -5.32
N GLY A 109 -5.23 1.29 -4.80
CA GLY A 109 -6.52 1.38 -5.47
C GLY A 109 -6.61 2.55 -6.45
N ASP A 110 -7.71 2.60 -7.20
CA ASP A 110 -8.02 3.71 -8.12
C ASP A 110 -8.54 4.93 -7.33
N ILE A 111 -7.64 5.54 -6.58
CA ILE A 111 -7.91 6.73 -5.77
C ILE A 111 -6.99 7.86 -6.22
N PRO A 112 -7.52 9.07 -6.48
CA PRO A 112 -6.70 10.23 -6.82
C PRO A 112 -5.63 10.51 -5.75
N ARG A 113 -4.39 10.75 -6.17
CA ARG A 113 -3.24 10.93 -5.27
C ARG A 113 -3.46 12.01 -4.21
N TYR A 114 -4.12 13.11 -4.55
CA TYR A 114 -4.40 14.18 -3.59
C TYR A 114 -5.32 13.75 -2.43
N LEU A 115 -6.06 12.66 -2.58
CA LEU A 115 -6.86 12.04 -1.51
C LEU A 115 -6.07 10.97 -0.76
N SER A 116 -5.34 10.11 -1.48
CA SER A 116 -4.65 8.96 -0.88
C SER A 116 -3.37 9.33 -0.15
N GLU A 117 -2.63 10.33 -0.59
CA GLU A 117 -1.37 10.75 0.07
C GLU A 117 -1.51 11.12 1.55
N PRO A 118 -2.52 11.91 1.97
CA PRO A 118 -2.74 12.17 3.39
C PRO A 118 -3.01 10.89 4.20
N TRP A 119 -3.71 9.90 3.61
CA TRP A 119 -3.99 8.62 4.27
C TRP A 119 -2.73 7.79 4.45
N GLU A 120 -1.87 7.75 3.42
CA GLU A 120 -0.59 7.04 3.47
C GLU A 120 0.30 7.58 4.59
N VAL A 121 0.38 8.91 4.72
CA VAL A 121 1.13 9.58 5.78
C VAL A 121 0.51 9.27 7.15
N ASP A 122 -0.81 9.43 7.29
CA ASP A 122 -1.52 9.19 8.56
C ASP A 122 -1.37 7.73 9.03
N LEU A 123 -1.60 6.76 8.15
CA LEU A 123 -1.41 5.33 8.45
C LEU A 123 0.03 5.02 8.82
N THR A 124 1.01 5.61 8.12
CA THR A 124 2.43 5.41 8.43
C THR A 124 2.81 6.01 9.78
N ILE A 125 2.27 7.18 10.14
CA ILE A 125 2.52 7.83 11.44
C ILE A 125 1.85 7.05 12.58
N ARG A 126 0.55 6.78 12.48
CA ARG A 126 -0.22 6.08 13.52
C ARG A 126 0.23 4.63 13.67
N ASN A 127 0.65 4.00 12.57
CA ASN A 127 1.06 2.60 12.49
C ASN A 127 0.06 1.66 13.18
N PRO A 128 -1.22 1.68 12.78
CA PRO A 128 -2.29 1.02 13.50
C PRO A 128 -2.16 -0.51 13.45
N GLU A 129 -2.55 -1.16 14.52
CA GLU A 129 -2.85 -2.59 14.52
C GLU A 129 -4.31 -2.77 14.07
N PHE A 130 -4.55 -3.66 13.14
CA PHE A 130 -5.88 -3.96 12.62
C PHE A 130 -6.38 -5.29 13.19
N GLU A 131 -7.64 -5.31 13.62
CA GLU A 131 -8.38 -6.56 13.74
C GLU A 131 -8.73 -7.03 12.32
N GLU A 132 -8.42 -8.28 12.01
CA GLU A 132 -8.63 -8.82 10.67
C GLU A 132 -10.05 -9.40 10.52
N LEU A 133 -10.62 -9.26 9.33
CA LEU A 133 -11.83 -9.98 8.94
C LEU A 133 -11.48 -11.40 8.54
N GLU A 134 -12.33 -12.36 8.92
CA GLU A 134 -12.20 -13.77 8.51
C GLU A 134 -12.36 -13.94 7.00
N GLU A 135 -13.27 -13.17 6.38
CA GLU A 135 -13.51 -13.17 4.95
C GLU A 135 -13.29 -11.77 4.40
N VAL A 136 -12.59 -11.69 3.27
CA VAL A 136 -12.35 -10.41 2.59
C VAL A 136 -13.57 -10.06 1.75
N PRO A 137 -14.27 -8.93 2.05
CA PRO A 137 -15.44 -8.51 1.30
C PRO A 137 -15.09 -8.11 -0.14
N GLU A 138 -16.09 -7.65 -0.90
CA GLU A 138 -15.84 -7.02 -2.20
C GLU A 138 -14.85 -5.89 -2.06
N ARG A 139 -13.78 -5.93 -2.85
CA ARG A 139 -12.61 -5.06 -2.73
C ARG A 139 -12.33 -4.32 -4.02
N MET A 140 -11.70 -3.17 -3.87
CA MET A 140 -11.21 -2.40 -5.00
C MET A 140 -10.03 -3.11 -5.67
N PRO A 141 -9.92 -3.10 -7.01
CA PRO A 141 -8.78 -3.61 -7.74
C PRO A 141 -7.45 -2.94 -7.37
N VAL A 142 -6.34 -3.65 -7.59
CA VAL A 142 -4.98 -3.19 -7.28
C VAL A 142 -4.27 -2.75 -8.55
N PHE A 143 -3.88 -1.48 -8.61
CA PHE A 143 -3.28 -0.86 -9.81
C PHE A 143 -1.79 -0.54 -9.66
N ILE A 144 -1.19 -0.79 -8.49
CA ILE A 144 0.23 -0.55 -8.22
C ILE A 144 0.88 -1.87 -7.79
N ASN A 145 1.89 -2.32 -8.53
CA ASN A 145 2.64 -3.52 -8.19
C ASN A 145 3.59 -3.30 -7.01
N LYS A 146 4.07 -4.39 -6.42
CA LYS A 146 4.96 -4.40 -5.25
C LYS A 146 6.22 -3.55 -5.44
N LYS A 147 6.86 -3.64 -6.62
CA LYS A 147 8.10 -2.90 -6.91
C LYS A 147 7.87 -1.40 -6.87
N THR A 148 6.88 -0.92 -7.62
CA THR A 148 6.52 0.50 -7.65
C THR A 148 6.07 1.00 -6.28
N ALA A 149 5.26 0.23 -5.56
CA ALA A 149 4.81 0.58 -4.23
C ALA A 149 5.97 0.68 -3.23
N LYS A 150 6.97 -0.21 -3.33
CA LYS A 150 8.20 -0.14 -2.52
C LYS A 150 8.97 1.17 -2.77
N GLU A 151 9.15 1.56 -4.03
CA GLU A 151 9.81 2.82 -4.39
C GLU A 151 9.03 4.02 -3.85
N LEU A 152 7.70 3.98 -3.92
CA LEU A 152 6.83 5.02 -3.35
C LEU A 152 6.90 5.09 -1.83
N SER A 153 7.08 3.98 -1.13
CA SER A 153 7.21 3.96 0.33
C SER A 153 8.49 4.63 0.82
N GLU A 154 9.60 4.43 0.12
CA GLU A 154 10.85 5.15 0.38
C GLU A 154 10.72 6.64 0.04
N PHE A 155 10.06 6.96 -1.07
CA PHE A 155 9.77 8.34 -1.44
C PHE A 155 8.86 9.05 -0.42
N LEU A 156 7.88 8.35 0.17
CA LEU A 156 7.06 8.88 1.26
C LEU A 156 7.93 9.27 2.46
N TYR A 157 8.88 8.41 2.85
CA TYR A 157 9.83 8.71 3.92
C TYR A 157 10.63 9.99 3.62
N LEU A 158 11.25 10.06 2.44
CA LEU A 158 12.05 11.21 2.01
C LEU A 158 11.22 12.50 1.99
N ARG A 159 10.02 12.44 1.42
CA ARG A 159 9.12 13.59 1.37
C ARG A 159 8.73 14.07 2.77
N TYR A 160 8.45 13.14 3.66
CA TYR A 160 8.13 13.47 5.05
C TYR A 160 9.29 14.18 5.74
N GLU A 161 10.51 13.69 5.57
CA GLU A 161 11.71 14.33 6.12
C GLU A 161 11.93 15.75 5.57
N THR A 162 11.67 15.97 4.29
CA THR A 162 11.81 17.31 3.66
C THR A 162 10.70 18.28 4.05
N GLN A 163 9.60 17.82 4.66
CA GLN A 163 8.54 18.69 5.16
C GLN A 163 8.78 19.18 6.60
N LYS A 164 9.78 18.62 7.28
CA LYS A 164 10.21 19.11 8.58
C LYS A 164 10.75 20.55 8.43
N PRO A 165 10.49 21.48 9.39
CA PRO A 165 11.05 22.82 9.33
C PRO A 165 12.57 22.80 9.27
N GLY A 166 13.14 23.82 8.65
CA GLY A 166 14.56 23.92 8.38
C GLY A 166 14.92 23.55 6.96
N ILE A 167 16.20 23.70 6.63
CA ILE A 167 16.75 23.34 5.32
C ILE A 167 17.55 22.06 5.50
N LEU A 168 17.00 20.94 5.04
CA LEU A 168 17.70 19.66 5.04
C LEU A 168 18.90 19.73 4.09
N GLN A 169 20.10 19.59 4.63
CA GLN A 169 21.36 19.65 3.86
C GLN A 169 21.92 18.27 3.61
N VAL A 170 21.85 17.38 4.61
CA VAL A 170 22.35 16.01 4.52
C VAL A 170 21.34 15.07 5.17
N LEU A 171 20.99 14.01 4.45
CA LEU A 171 20.27 12.86 4.96
C LEU A 171 20.91 11.59 4.38
N ARG A 172 21.55 10.80 5.23
CA ARG A 172 22.05 9.46 4.89
C ARG A 172 21.32 8.45 5.71
N TYR A 173 20.68 7.52 5.03
CA TYR A 173 19.83 6.52 5.64
C TYR A 173 19.89 5.19 4.89
N THR A 174 19.42 4.14 5.53
CA THR A 174 19.03 2.89 4.89
C THR A 174 17.52 2.72 5.03
N PHE A 175 16.91 2.05 4.08
CA PHE A 175 15.48 1.74 4.07
C PHE A 175 15.31 0.25 3.75
N ASP A 176 15.35 -0.58 4.80
CA ASP A 176 15.38 -2.03 4.67
C ASP A 176 13.98 -2.62 4.84
N VAL A 177 13.39 -3.04 3.73
CA VAL A 177 12.08 -3.70 3.72
C VAL A 177 12.23 -5.16 4.12
N THR A 178 11.54 -5.56 5.18
CA THR A 178 11.57 -6.93 5.73
C THR A 178 10.35 -7.76 5.32
N SER A 179 9.21 -7.13 5.06
CA SER A 179 8.01 -7.80 4.55
C SER A 179 7.13 -6.85 3.74
N ALA A 180 6.27 -7.44 2.91
CA ALA A 180 5.27 -6.72 2.13
C ALA A 180 3.99 -7.56 2.05
N GLU A 181 2.86 -6.91 2.28
CA GLU A 181 1.52 -7.49 2.16
C GLU A 181 0.53 -6.44 1.63
N ILE A 182 -0.62 -6.88 1.14
CA ILE A 182 -1.73 -5.98 0.85
C ILE A 182 -2.70 -6.01 2.03
N VAL A 183 -3.06 -4.81 2.54
CA VAL A 183 -4.12 -4.66 3.53
C VAL A 183 -5.26 -3.88 2.88
N TYR A 184 -6.43 -4.50 2.85
CA TYR A 184 -7.66 -3.84 2.42
C TYR A 184 -8.25 -3.08 3.61
N ILE A 185 -8.25 -1.75 3.52
CA ILE A 185 -8.69 -0.87 4.60
C ILE A 185 -10.07 -0.32 4.26
N PRO A 186 -11.05 -0.40 5.20
CA PRO A 186 -12.39 0.11 4.97
C PRO A 186 -12.41 1.64 4.97
N TYR A 187 -13.05 2.21 3.95
CA TYR A 187 -13.35 3.62 3.83
C TYR A 187 -14.80 3.82 3.42
N TYR A 188 -15.48 4.76 4.04
CA TYR A 188 -16.85 5.12 3.70
C TYR A 188 -16.85 6.27 2.71
N LYS A 189 -17.48 6.07 1.56
CA LYS A 189 -17.58 7.09 0.53
C LYS A 189 -18.63 8.13 0.89
N GLU A 190 -18.27 9.40 0.77
CA GLU A 190 -19.14 10.56 0.92
C GLU A 190 -19.15 11.46 -0.33
N GLU A 191 -20.00 12.49 -0.35
CA GLU A 191 -20.06 13.43 -1.49
C GLU A 191 -18.73 14.18 -1.71
N ALA A 192 -18.02 14.52 -0.61
CA ALA A 192 -16.77 15.28 -0.64
C ALA A 192 -15.51 14.43 -0.56
N GLY A 193 -15.60 13.09 -0.49
CA GLY A 193 -14.42 12.24 -0.35
C GLY A 193 -14.68 10.93 0.38
N TYR A 194 -13.78 10.58 1.30
CA TYR A 194 -13.82 9.32 2.03
C TYR A 194 -13.54 9.53 3.51
N ILE A 195 -14.21 8.76 4.36
CA ILE A 195 -13.98 8.70 5.82
C ILE A 195 -13.34 7.36 6.13
N PRO A 196 -12.20 7.33 6.86
CA PRO A 196 -11.56 6.09 7.27
C PRO A 196 -12.45 5.31 8.24
N GLY A 197 -12.49 3.99 8.06
CA GLY A 197 -13.22 3.06 8.92
C GLY A 197 -12.37 2.46 10.04
N VAL A 198 -11.09 2.87 10.16
CA VAL A 198 -10.10 2.34 11.12
C VAL A 198 -9.40 3.46 11.87
#